data_0bbcb068435cf27ca6d9c2ded1f1697d
#
_entry.id   0bbcb068435cf27ca6d9c2ded1f1697d
#
_cell.length_a   1.000
_cell.length_b   1.000
_cell.length_c   1.000
_cell.angle_alpha   90.00
_cell.angle_beta   90.00
_cell.angle_gamma   90.00
#
_symmetry.space_group_name_H-M   'P 1'
#
loop_
_entity.id
_entity.type
_entity.pdbx_description
1 polymer ?
#
loop_
_entity_poly.entity_id
_entity_poly.type
_entity_poly.pdbx_seq_one_letter_code
_entity_poly.pdbx_strand_id
1 'polypeptide(L)'
;MNRTLSPGTYLPSDQFPIFKLIPKRWNPAHTRAEENFRFNTKTWSEAQKRVEARRNRGDKRTSLIDEMLDNITQLDVSFKGTKLSNFLGALMQGAADTGALAMRTNILFIATHKWVQNKAQRELDALCGVERMPRWADFQHLPYINCIMKEGLRIRPV
;
A
#
# COMPACT_ATOMS: atom_id res chain seq x y z
N MET A 1 8.00 9.59 3.12
CA MET A 1 8.38 8.52 4.07
C MET A 1 7.74 8.86 5.42
N ASN A 2 6.89 8.00 5.90
CA ASN A 2 6.10 8.27 7.12
C ASN A 2 7.01 8.11 8.34
N ARG A 3 7.52 9.22 8.87
CA ARG A 3 8.42 9.23 10.05
C ARG A 3 7.82 8.54 11.29
N THR A 4 6.51 8.33 11.30
CA THR A 4 5.79 7.66 12.40
C THR A 4 6.06 6.16 12.49
N LEU A 5 6.40 5.51 11.39
CA LEU A 5 6.66 4.07 11.36
C LEU A 5 8.16 3.75 11.46
N SER A 6 9.04 4.75 11.59
CA SER A 6 10.47 4.53 11.70
C SER A 6 10.82 3.92 13.05
N PRO A 7 11.66 2.86 13.10
CA PRO A 7 12.15 2.31 14.35
C PRO A 7 12.79 3.41 15.22
N GLY A 8 12.53 3.39 16.52
CA GLY A 8 13.04 4.39 17.45
C GLY A 8 12.25 5.70 17.55
N THR A 9 11.20 5.88 16.76
CA THR A 9 10.32 7.07 16.85
C THR A 9 9.47 7.07 18.11
N TYR A 10 9.17 5.88 18.64
CA TYR A 10 8.39 5.69 19.87
C TYR A 10 9.25 5.10 20.98
N LEU A 11 8.92 5.48 22.21
CA LEU A 11 9.48 4.80 23.38
C LEU A 11 9.03 3.33 23.34
N PRO A 12 9.93 2.38 23.56
CA PRO A 12 9.62 0.95 23.53
C PRO A 12 8.82 0.51 24.77
N SER A 13 7.62 1.06 24.91
CA SER A 13 6.71 0.85 26.04
C SER A 13 6.21 -0.60 26.16
N ASP A 14 6.29 -1.37 25.07
CA ASP A 14 5.92 -2.79 25.07
C ASP A 14 7.04 -3.65 25.67
N GLN A 15 8.30 -3.26 25.44
CA GLN A 15 9.46 -3.93 26.03
C GLN A 15 9.74 -3.45 27.47
N PHE A 16 9.50 -2.17 27.75
CA PHE A 16 9.74 -1.54 29.04
C PHE A 16 8.47 -0.86 29.56
N PRO A 17 7.62 -1.58 30.31
CA PRO A 17 6.34 -1.06 30.80
C PRO A 17 6.45 0.23 31.63
N ILE A 18 7.61 0.50 32.24
CA ILE A 18 7.86 1.73 33.00
C ILE A 18 7.65 3.01 32.17
N PHE A 19 7.84 2.94 30.85
CA PHE A 19 7.59 4.08 29.97
C PHE A 19 6.11 4.45 29.84
N LYS A 20 5.19 3.55 30.22
CA LYS A 20 3.75 3.85 30.28
C LYS A 20 3.41 4.80 31.44
N LEU A 21 4.28 4.92 32.43
CA LEU A 21 4.10 5.83 33.57
C LEU A 21 4.51 7.27 33.26
N ILE A 22 5.20 7.50 32.14
CA ILE A 22 5.60 8.84 31.70
C ILE A 22 4.34 9.63 31.31
N PRO A 23 4.09 10.81 31.90
CA PRO A 23 2.97 11.66 31.54
C PRO A 23 2.98 11.98 30.04
N LYS A 24 1.83 11.90 29.39
CA LYS A 24 1.67 12.14 27.94
C LYS A 24 2.32 13.45 27.46
N ARG A 25 2.25 14.49 28.28
CA ARG A 25 2.85 15.81 27.99
C ARG A 25 4.37 15.79 27.86
N TRP A 26 5.03 14.79 28.42
CA TRP A 26 6.49 14.62 28.39
C TRP A 26 6.93 13.59 27.33
N ASN A 27 5.96 13.01 26.65
CA ASN A 27 6.20 12.05 25.56
C ASN A 27 5.79 12.65 24.21
N PRO A 28 6.66 13.40 23.54
CA PRO A 28 6.35 14.03 22.24
C PRO A 28 6.02 13.00 21.16
N ALA A 29 6.49 11.77 21.30
CA ALA A 29 6.14 10.70 20.37
C ALA A 29 4.65 10.32 20.50
N HIS A 30 4.09 10.33 21.70
CA HIS A 30 2.67 10.05 21.93
C HIS A 30 1.78 11.13 21.27
N THR A 31 2.14 12.41 21.43
CA THR A 31 1.40 13.52 20.83
C THR A 31 1.41 13.40 19.30
N ARG A 32 2.57 13.14 18.71
CA ARG A 32 2.69 12.91 17.25
C ARG A 32 1.88 11.71 16.79
N ALA A 33 1.84 10.63 17.57
CA ALA A 33 1.02 9.47 17.25
C ALA A 33 -0.47 9.79 17.24
N GLU A 34 -0.95 10.55 18.23
CA GLU A 34 -2.34 10.99 18.29
C GLU A 34 -2.71 11.90 17.13
N GLU A 35 -1.86 12.87 16.79
CA GLU A 35 -2.05 13.76 15.65
C GLU A 35 -2.13 12.98 14.33
N ASN A 36 -1.20 12.05 14.10
CA ASN A 36 -1.20 11.20 12.92
C ASN A 36 -2.44 10.29 12.88
N PHE A 37 -2.83 9.72 14.01
CA PHE A 37 -4.04 8.91 14.09
C PHE A 37 -5.29 9.73 13.75
N ARG A 38 -5.41 10.94 14.31
CA ARG A 38 -6.52 11.85 14.00
C ARG A 38 -6.54 12.25 12.53
N PHE A 39 -5.38 12.62 11.99
CA PHE A 39 -5.23 12.96 10.57
C PHE A 39 -5.64 11.80 9.67
N ASN A 40 -5.11 10.60 9.92
CA ASN A 40 -5.44 9.41 9.15
C ASN A 40 -6.93 9.07 9.24
N THR A 41 -7.49 9.04 10.46
CA THR A 41 -8.91 8.75 10.67
C THR A 41 -9.80 9.76 9.94
N LYS A 42 -9.47 11.05 9.98
CA LYS A 42 -10.20 12.08 9.24
C LYS A 42 -10.12 11.84 7.73
N THR A 43 -8.91 11.67 7.21
CA THR A 43 -8.68 11.49 5.76
C THR A 43 -9.44 10.27 5.22
N TRP A 44 -9.34 9.14 5.92
CA TRP A 44 -9.98 7.92 5.46
C TRP A 44 -11.49 7.91 5.67
N SER A 45 -12.01 8.57 6.70
CA SER A 45 -13.45 8.76 6.86
C SER A 45 -14.04 9.65 5.77
N GLU A 46 -13.33 10.68 5.33
CA GLU A 46 -13.72 11.50 4.19
C GLU A 46 -13.70 10.69 2.87
N ALA A 47 -12.68 9.87 2.67
CA ALA A 47 -12.60 8.97 1.51
C ALA A 47 -13.77 7.98 1.49
N GLN A 48 -14.11 7.37 2.64
CA GLN A 48 -15.27 6.49 2.77
C GLN A 48 -16.57 7.20 2.41
N LYS A 49 -16.81 8.41 2.94
CA LYS A 49 -18.00 9.22 2.60
C LYS A 49 -18.11 9.49 1.10
N ARG A 50 -16.99 9.75 0.42
CA ARG A 50 -16.97 9.93 -1.05
C ARG A 50 -17.39 8.65 -1.78
N VAL A 51 -16.93 7.49 -1.32
CA VAL A 51 -17.33 6.20 -1.89
C VAL A 51 -18.83 5.96 -1.68
N GLU A 52 -19.33 6.18 -0.46
CA GLU A 52 -20.77 6.04 -0.14
C GLU A 52 -21.62 7.00 -1.00
N ALA A 53 -21.20 8.27 -1.13
CA ALA A 53 -21.90 9.24 -1.97
C ALA A 53 -21.90 8.84 -3.46
N ARG A 54 -20.79 8.24 -3.95
CA ARG A 54 -20.71 7.68 -5.31
C ARG A 54 -21.68 6.52 -5.48
N ARG A 55 -21.71 5.57 -4.53
CA ARG A 55 -22.60 4.41 -4.55
C ARG A 55 -24.08 4.82 -4.53
N ASN A 56 -24.42 5.83 -3.73
CA ASN A 56 -25.79 6.36 -3.67
C ASN A 56 -26.25 6.98 -5.01
N ARG A 57 -25.32 7.39 -5.87
CA ARG A 57 -25.60 7.83 -7.24
C ARG A 57 -25.69 6.68 -8.26
N GLY A 58 -25.57 5.42 -7.82
CA GLY A 58 -25.62 4.24 -8.68
C GLY A 58 -24.28 3.83 -9.31
N ASP A 59 -23.20 4.58 -9.09
CA ASP A 59 -21.86 4.22 -9.59
C ASP A 59 -21.21 3.21 -8.61
N LYS A 60 -21.48 1.93 -8.82
CA LYS A 60 -20.81 0.82 -8.11
C LYS A 60 -19.60 0.36 -8.92
N ARG A 61 -18.50 0.10 -8.22
CA ARG A 61 -17.22 -0.37 -8.80
C ARG A 61 -16.79 -1.67 -8.12
N THR A 62 -15.99 -2.45 -8.82
CA THR A 62 -15.31 -3.63 -8.26
C THR A 62 -14.07 -3.18 -7.50
N SER A 63 -14.25 -2.67 -6.29
CA SER A 63 -13.15 -2.28 -5.43
C SER A 63 -13.31 -2.94 -4.06
N LEU A 64 -12.19 -3.15 -3.35
CA LEU A 64 -12.21 -3.79 -2.04
C LEU A 64 -13.20 -3.11 -1.07
N ILE A 65 -13.28 -1.77 -1.10
CA ILE A 65 -14.22 -1.04 -0.23
C ILE A 65 -15.68 -1.30 -0.63
N ASP A 66 -15.96 -1.40 -1.93
CA ASP A 66 -17.31 -1.74 -2.40
C ASP A 66 -17.71 -3.15 -1.97
N GLU A 67 -16.80 -4.12 -2.10
CA GLU A 67 -17.01 -5.50 -1.68
C GLU A 67 -17.20 -5.62 -0.16
N MET A 68 -16.42 -4.88 0.63
CA MET A 68 -16.58 -4.85 2.08
C MET A 68 -17.89 -4.20 2.51
N LEU A 69 -18.34 -3.13 1.83
CA LEU A 69 -19.62 -2.48 2.10
C LEU A 69 -20.81 -3.36 1.69
N ASP A 70 -20.64 -4.22 0.70
CA ASP A 70 -21.65 -5.20 0.28
C ASP A 70 -21.59 -6.50 1.10
N ASN A 71 -20.71 -6.59 2.11
CA ASN A 71 -20.44 -7.80 2.93
C ASN A 71 -20.08 -9.05 2.11
N ILE A 72 -19.55 -8.88 0.90
CA ILE A 72 -19.12 -9.98 0.03
C ILE A 72 -17.87 -10.66 0.63
N THR A 73 -17.01 -9.88 1.24
CA THR A 73 -15.83 -10.39 1.96
C THR A 73 -16.29 -10.81 3.36
N GLN A 74 -16.38 -12.13 3.57
CA GLN A 74 -16.68 -12.69 4.90
C GLN A 74 -15.44 -12.53 5.79
N LEU A 75 -15.43 -11.47 6.56
CA LEU A 75 -14.45 -11.26 7.61
C LEU A 75 -15.14 -11.51 8.96
N ASP A 76 -14.48 -12.26 9.84
CA ASP A 76 -14.98 -12.57 11.20
C ASP A 76 -15.14 -11.30 12.07
N VAL A 77 -14.76 -10.15 11.56
CA VAL A 77 -14.82 -8.87 12.25
C VAL A 77 -15.78 -7.93 11.52
N SER A 78 -16.74 -7.41 12.22
CA SER A 78 -17.64 -6.37 11.69
C SER A 78 -16.89 -5.05 11.54
N PHE A 79 -16.50 -4.73 10.31
CA PHE A 79 -15.90 -3.43 9.96
C PHE A 79 -16.99 -2.42 9.63
N LYS A 80 -17.36 -1.58 10.61
CA LYS A 80 -18.32 -0.48 10.41
C LYS A 80 -17.72 0.85 10.85
N GLY A 81 -18.13 1.93 10.18
CA GLY A 81 -17.74 3.29 10.54
C GLY A 81 -16.21 3.48 10.57
N THR A 82 -15.71 4.05 11.65
CA THR A 82 -14.28 4.39 11.83
C THR A 82 -13.34 3.18 11.72
N LYS A 83 -13.79 1.98 12.12
CA LYS A 83 -12.96 0.77 12.00
C LYS A 83 -12.69 0.41 10.55
N LEU A 84 -13.70 0.51 9.68
CA LEU A 84 -13.55 0.30 8.25
C LEU A 84 -12.60 1.33 7.64
N SER A 85 -12.79 2.61 7.94
CA SER A 85 -11.91 3.68 7.45
C SER A 85 -10.46 3.47 7.85
N ASN A 86 -10.20 3.12 9.11
CA ASN A 86 -8.84 2.89 9.61
C ASN A 86 -8.21 1.64 8.98
N PHE A 87 -8.98 0.56 8.79
CA PHE A 87 -8.49 -0.64 8.13
C PHE A 87 -8.09 -0.38 6.68
N LEU A 88 -8.95 0.31 5.92
CA LEU A 88 -8.66 0.69 4.53
C LEU A 88 -7.46 1.64 4.45
N GLY A 89 -7.35 2.56 5.42
CA GLY A 89 -6.20 3.44 5.54
C GLY A 89 -4.90 2.69 5.79
N ALA A 90 -4.90 1.70 6.67
CA ALA A 90 -3.74 0.85 6.94
C ALA A 90 -3.32 0.06 5.70
N LEU A 91 -4.28 -0.51 4.96
CA LEU A 91 -4.00 -1.21 3.70
C LEU A 91 -3.35 -0.29 2.66
N MET A 92 -3.89 0.92 2.49
CA MET A 92 -3.33 1.90 1.54
C MET A 92 -1.93 2.35 1.94
N GLN A 93 -1.67 2.59 3.22
CA GLN A 93 -0.34 2.94 3.70
C GLN A 93 0.66 1.81 3.49
N GLY A 94 0.26 0.57 3.81
CA GLY A 94 1.11 -0.60 3.58
C GLY A 94 1.45 -0.80 2.10
N ALA A 95 0.50 -0.62 1.21
CA ALA A 95 0.69 -0.83 -0.23
C ALA A 95 1.47 0.31 -0.92
N ALA A 96 1.25 1.57 -0.52
CA ALA A 96 1.79 2.72 -1.24
C ALA A 96 3.32 2.81 -1.16
N ASP A 97 3.88 2.75 0.05
CA ASP A 97 5.32 2.91 0.27
C ASP A 97 6.10 1.70 -0.26
N THR A 98 5.60 0.49 0.02
CA THR A 98 6.26 -0.76 -0.42
C THR A 98 6.22 -0.91 -1.93
N GLY A 99 5.07 -0.66 -2.57
CA GLY A 99 4.92 -0.69 -4.02
C GLY A 99 5.82 0.33 -4.72
N ALA A 100 5.86 1.56 -4.21
CA ALA A 100 6.71 2.61 -4.75
C ALA A 100 8.21 2.26 -4.65
N LEU A 101 8.63 1.69 -3.52
CA LEU A 101 10.02 1.27 -3.31
C LEU A 101 10.40 0.12 -4.24
N ALA A 102 9.54 -0.89 -4.38
CA ALA A 102 9.75 -2.00 -5.30
C ALA A 102 9.87 -1.50 -6.75
N MET A 103 8.97 -0.61 -7.19
CA MET A 103 9.04 0.00 -8.52
C MET A 103 10.35 0.77 -8.74
N ARG A 104 10.73 1.64 -7.81
CA ARG A 104 11.98 2.41 -7.90
C ARG A 104 13.20 1.52 -7.99
N THR A 105 13.23 0.43 -7.22
CA THR A 105 14.30 -0.57 -7.25
C THR A 105 14.40 -1.23 -8.63
N ASN A 106 13.28 -1.71 -9.17
CA ASN A 106 13.24 -2.33 -10.49
C ASN A 106 13.67 -1.36 -11.60
N ILE A 107 13.17 -0.11 -11.57
CA ILE A 107 13.57 0.93 -12.55
C ILE A 107 15.07 1.18 -12.50
N LEU A 108 15.65 1.31 -11.29
CA LEU A 108 17.09 1.52 -11.12
C LEU A 108 17.90 0.37 -11.73
N PHE A 109 17.54 -0.88 -11.41
CA PHE A 109 18.27 -2.04 -11.92
C PHE A 109 18.11 -2.21 -13.43
N ILE A 110 16.93 -2.01 -13.99
CA ILE A 110 16.70 -2.07 -15.43
C ILE A 110 17.51 -0.97 -16.14
N ALA A 111 17.53 0.25 -15.60
CA ALA A 111 18.27 1.36 -16.19
C ALA A 111 19.79 1.14 -16.18
N THR A 112 20.34 0.46 -15.16
CA THR A 112 21.77 0.16 -15.05
C THR A 112 22.22 -1.09 -15.80
N HIS A 113 21.28 -1.95 -16.23
CA HIS A 113 21.57 -3.21 -16.92
C HIS A 113 20.91 -3.24 -18.31
N LYS A 114 21.53 -2.61 -19.28
CA LYS A 114 21.00 -2.46 -20.64
C LYS A 114 20.57 -3.78 -21.30
N TRP A 115 21.32 -4.86 -21.06
CA TRP A 115 20.97 -6.17 -21.59
C TRP A 115 19.67 -6.74 -21.03
N VAL A 116 19.39 -6.48 -19.73
CA VAL A 116 18.11 -6.85 -19.08
C VAL A 116 16.96 -6.07 -19.71
N GLN A 117 17.15 -4.75 -19.87
CA GLN A 117 16.18 -3.88 -20.52
C GLN A 117 15.83 -4.38 -21.92
N ASN A 118 16.85 -4.64 -22.75
CA ASN A 118 16.64 -5.09 -24.13
C ASN A 118 15.91 -6.45 -24.19
N LYS A 119 16.21 -7.36 -23.26
CA LYS A 119 15.52 -8.66 -23.21
C LYS A 119 14.08 -8.53 -22.77
N ALA A 120 13.81 -7.71 -21.74
CA ALA A 120 12.44 -7.42 -21.29
C ALA A 120 11.60 -6.76 -22.39
N GLN A 121 12.22 -5.82 -23.11
CA GLN A 121 11.54 -5.13 -24.20
C GLN A 121 11.17 -6.08 -25.34
N ARG A 122 12.05 -6.99 -25.74
CA ARG A 122 11.73 -8.02 -26.75
C ARG A 122 10.56 -8.92 -26.34
N GLU A 123 10.48 -9.29 -25.05
CA GLU A 123 9.35 -10.08 -24.55
C GLU A 123 8.03 -9.31 -24.64
N LEU A 124 8.05 -8.00 -24.27
CA LEU A 124 6.88 -7.13 -24.40
C LEU A 124 6.48 -6.91 -25.85
N ASP A 125 7.45 -6.61 -26.71
CA ASP A 125 7.19 -6.34 -28.14
C ASP A 125 6.63 -7.59 -28.84
N ALA A 126 7.12 -8.78 -28.46
CA ALA A 126 6.61 -10.05 -28.99
C ALA A 126 5.15 -10.32 -28.60
N LEU A 127 4.73 -9.89 -27.41
CA LEU A 127 3.37 -10.16 -26.90
C LEU A 127 2.38 -9.04 -27.22
N CYS A 128 2.80 -7.78 -27.08
CA CYS A 128 1.92 -6.61 -27.18
C CYS A 128 2.11 -5.83 -28.48
N GLY A 129 3.26 -5.98 -29.14
CA GLY A 129 3.65 -5.11 -30.25
C GLY A 129 3.80 -3.65 -29.79
N VAL A 130 3.67 -2.72 -30.73
CA VAL A 130 3.64 -1.27 -30.47
C VAL A 130 2.21 -0.72 -30.26
N GLU A 131 1.20 -1.55 -30.49
CA GLU A 131 -0.20 -1.11 -30.58
C GLU A 131 -0.93 -1.08 -29.25
N ARG A 132 -0.49 -1.86 -28.26
CA ARG A 132 -1.19 -1.94 -26.98
C ARG A 132 -0.27 -2.03 -25.79
N MET A 133 -0.75 -1.52 -24.65
CA MET A 133 -0.09 -1.72 -23.35
C MET A 133 -0.39 -3.14 -22.82
N PRO A 134 0.55 -3.75 -22.05
CA PRO A 134 0.32 -5.03 -21.38
C PRO A 134 -0.84 -4.91 -20.38
N ARG A 135 -1.64 -5.97 -20.28
CA ARG A 135 -2.77 -6.09 -19.36
C ARG A 135 -2.47 -7.15 -18.31
N TRP A 136 -3.23 -7.19 -17.24
CA TRP A 136 -3.08 -8.20 -16.20
C TRP A 136 -3.21 -9.64 -16.73
N ALA A 137 -4.06 -9.87 -17.73
CA ALA A 137 -4.19 -11.16 -18.38
C ALA A 137 -2.92 -11.64 -19.09
N ASP A 138 -2.03 -10.71 -19.47
CA ASP A 138 -0.75 -11.02 -20.13
C ASP A 138 0.32 -11.50 -19.14
N PHE A 139 0.09 -11.36 -17.83
CA PHE A 139 1.08 -11.65 -16.79
C PHE A 139 1.71 -13.04 -16.92
N GLN A 140 0.92 -14.05 -17.23
CA GLN A 140 1.40 -15.44 -17.40
C GLN A 140 2.30 -15.62 -18.62
N HIS A 141 2.19 -14.74 -19.61
CA HIS A 141 2.95 -14.77 -20.87
C HIS A 141 4.20 -13.86 -20.83
N LEU A 142 4.52 -13.29 -19.68
CA LEU A 142 5.67 -12.41 -19.45
C LEU A 142 6.64 -13.00 -18.39
N PRO A 143 7.18 -14.21 -18.61
CA PRO A 143 8.00 -14.90 -17.60
C PRO A 143 9.28 -14.13 -17.26
N TYR A 144 9.93 -13.48 -18.23
CA TYR A 144 11.16 -12.74 -17.97
C TYR A 144 10.92 -11.48 -17.15
N ILE A 145 9.86 -10.74 -17.44
CA ILE A 145 9.45 -9.57 -16.64
C ILE A 145 9.09 -10.01 -15.21
N ASN A 146 8.40 -11.14 -15.06
CA ASN A 146 8.11 -11.70 -13.74
C ASN A 146 9.41 -12.06 -12.97
N CYS A 147 10.41 -12.60 -13.66
CA CYS A 147 11.72 -12.84 -13.05
C CYS A 147 12.42 -11.55 -12.62
N ILE A 148 12.36 -10.47 -13.42
CA ILE A 148 12.92 -9.17 -13.06
C ILE A 148 12.28 -8.64 -11.77
N MET A 149 10.95 -8.72 -11.65
CA MET A 149 10.24 -8.26 -10.45
C MET A 149 10.66 -9.05 -9.20
N LYS A 150 10.75 -10.37 -9.31
CA LYS A 150 11.20 -11.26 -8.21
C LYS A 150 12.65 -10.98 -7.83
N GLU A 151 13.51 -10.78 -8.83
CA GLU A 151 14.94 -10.49 -8.59
C GLU A 151 15.15 -9.12 -7.95
N GLY A 152 14.38 -8.12 -8.34
CA GLY A 152 14.38 -6.81 -7.69
C GLY A 152 14.05 -6.90 -6.20
N LEU A 153 13.05 -7.71 -5.84
CA LEU A 153 12.68 -7.97 -4.43
C LEU A 153 13.74 -8.81 -3.70
N ARG A 154 14.42 -9.74 -4.39
CA ARG A 154 15.50 -10.53 -3.80
C ARG A 154 16.72 -9.68 -3.46
N ILE A 155 17.13 -8.77 -4.37
CA ILE A 155 18.30 -7.93 -4.18
C ILE A 155 18.05 -6.84 -3.14
N ARG A 156 16.85 -6.27 -3.17
CA ARG A 156 16.45 -5.22 -2.23
C ARG A 156 15.03 -5.48 -1.74
N PRO A 157 14.89 -6.28 -0.69
CA PRO A 157 13.58 -6.53 -0.07
C PRO A 157 12.98 -5.23 0.46
N VAL A 158 11.66 -5.15 0.45
CA VAL A 158 10.87 -3.97 0.84
C VAL A 158 10.39 -4.13 2.28
#